data_9cd08ac4648af5abb8331ff7122f73c6
#
_entry.id   9cd08ac4648af5abb8331ff7122f73c6
#
_cell.length_a   1.000
_cell.length_b   1.000
_cell.length_c   1.000
_cell.angle_alpha   90.00
_cell.angle_beta   90.00
_cell.angle_gamma   90.00
#
_symmetry.space_group_name_H-M   'P 1'
#
loop_
_entity.id
_entity.type
_entity.pdbx_description
1 polymer ?
#
loop_
_entity_poly.entity_id
_entity_poly.type
_entity_poly.pdbx_seq_one_letter_code
_entity_poly.pdbx_strand_id
1 'polypeptide(L)'
;LNISGETLITAKKSRDHTELLFKKLKIPIKIKRKKNHDIIKIIKPKSINSFNLNIPGDISSSAFFIVLTLLTKNSKLLIKNININPSRLGVIKILNKMGAKIKLFNIKKINNEKCADIFVKSVKNLKGINCPSNLNSSAIDEFLIIFLVAAKAKGISYFKKISELNQKESPRLKIGSKILNMIGVKV
;
A
#
# COMPACT_ATOMS: atom_id res chain seq x y z
N LEU A 1 -25.98 0.21 -0.34
CA LEU A 1 -26.70 1.25 0.45
C LEU A 1 -28.17 1.42 0.04
N ASN A 2 -28.58 0.94 -1.13
CA ASN A 2 -29.96 1.07 -1.63
C ASN A 2 -30.90 -0.05 -1.14
N ILE A 3 -30.37 -1.11 -0.53
CA ILE A 3 -31.15 -2.23 0.00
C ILE A 3 -31.69 -1.86 1.38
N SER A 4 -32.97 -2.09 1.62
CA SER A 4 -33.58 -1.93 2.95
C SER A 4 -33.04 -2.95 3.94
N GLY A 5 -32.94 -2.57 5.22
CA GLY A 5 -32.48 -3.43 6.28
C GLY A 5 -30.96 -3.34 6.52
N GLU A 6 -30.36 -4.47 6.86
CA GLU A 6 -28.99 -4.62 7.33
C GLU A 6 -28.19 -5.51 6.38
N THR A 7 -26.98 -5.08 6.04
CA THR A 7 -26.01 -5.88 5.29
C THR A 7 -24.86 -6.26 6.20
N LEU A 8 -24.55 -7.56 6.29
CA LEU A 8 -23.42 -8.10 7.03
C LEU A 8 -22.37 -8.65 6.06
N ILE A 9 -21.13 -8.18 6.19
CA ILE A 9 -20.02 -8.59 5.34
C ILE A 9 -18.92 -9.16 6.24
N THR A 10 -18.48 -10.38 5.94
CA THR A 10 -17.25 -10.96 6.52
C THR A 10 -16.14 -10.91 5.48
N ALA A 11 -15.10 -10.14 5.74
CA ALA A 11 -14.02 -9.90 4.80
C ALA A 11 -12.65 -10.17 5.43
N LYS A 12 -11.71 -10.71 4.65
CA LYS A 12 -10.30 -10.75 5.04
C LYS A 12 -9.80 -9.31 5.24
N LYS A 13 -8.87 -9.13 6.18
CA LYS A 13 -8.25 -7.82 6.40
C LYS A 13 -7.56 -7.34 5.14
N SER A 14 -7.99 -6.18 4.67
CA SER A 14 -7.44 -5.51 3.51
C SER A 14 -7.47 -3.99 3.72
N ARG A 15 -7.74 -3.22 2.68
CA ARG A 15 -7.88 -1.77 2.72
C ARG A 15 -9.23 -1.38 3.32
N ASP A 16 -9.24 -0.31 4.12
CA ASP A 16 -10.43 0.16 4.85
C ASP A 16 -10.89 1.58 4.43
N HIS A 17 -10.56 1.98 3.20
CA HIS A 17 -10.92 3.30 2.67
C HIS A 17 -12.44 3.53 2.65
N THR A 18 -13.20 2.52 2.21
CA THR A 18 -14.67 2.59 2.14
C THR A 18 -15.27 2.78 3.53
N GLU A 19 -14.80 2.06 4.52
CA GLU A 19 -15.26 2.15 5.90
C GLU A 19 -14.95 3.53 6.50
N LEU A 20 -13.79 4.10 6.19
CA LEU A 20 -13.39 5.43 6.64
C LEU A 20 -14.25 6.52 5.97
N LEU A 21 -14.54 6.36 4.66
CA LEU A 21 -15.43 7.23 3.93
C LEU A 21 -16.86 7.15 4.47
N PHE A 22 -17.39 5.96 4.72
CA PHE A 22 -18.73 5.78 5.29
C PHE A 22 -18.86 6.45 6.66
N LYS A 23 -17.84 6.35 7.51
CA LYS A 23 -17.81 7.09 8.78
C LYS A 23 -17.77 8.59 8.58
N LYS A 24 -17.04 9.09 7.58
CA LYS A 24 -17.01 10.53 7.23
C LYS A 24 -18.39 11.02 6.81
N LEU A 25 -19.10 10.21 6.03
CA LEU A 25 -20.45 10.51 5.53
C LEU A 25 -21.57 10.23 6.55
N LYS A 26 -21.20 9.82 7.78
CA LYS A 26 -22.15 9.42 8.85
C LYS A 26 -23.09 8.29 8.43
N ILE A 27 -22.66 7.46 7.47
CA ILE A 27 -23.41 6.24 7.13
C ILE A 27 -23.30 5.27 8.31
N PRO A 28 -24.42 4.66 8.74
CA PRO A 28 -24.41 3.74 9.87
C PRO A 28 -23.60 2.49 9.55
N ILE A 29 -22.35 2.45 10.04
CA ILE A 29 -21.42 1.33 9.88
C ILE A 29 -20.85 0.92 11.23
N LYS A 30 -20.86 -0.39 11.52
CA LYS A 30 -20.20 -0.99 12.68
C LYS A 30 -19.17 -2.00 12.19
N ILE A 31 -17.96 -1.96 12.75
CA ILE A 31 -16.86 -2.84 12.36
C ILE A 31 -16.39 -3.59 13.59
N LYS A 32 -16.47 -4.91 13.55
CA LYS A 32 -15.91 -5.81 14.56
C LYS A 32 -14.65 -6.45 14.00
N ARG A 33 -13.50 -5.98 14.48
CA ARG A 33 -12.19 -6.50 14.04
C ARG A 33 -11.88 -7.82 14.74
N LYS A 34 -11.60 -8.86 13.97
CA LYS A 34 -11.12 -10.17 14.42
C LYS A 34 -9.64 -10.34 14.04
N LYS A 35 -9.01 -11.44 14.47
CA LYS A 35 -7.58 -11.70 14.15
C LYS A 35 -7.31 -11.75 12.64
N ASN A 36 -8.12 -12.51 11.90
CA ASN A 36 -7.87 -12.80 10.47
C ASN A 36 -8.89 -12.15 9.51
N HIS A 37 -9.99 -11.64 10.01
CA HIS A 37 -11.06 -11.04 9.22
C HIS A 37 -11.75 -9.93 9.99
N ASP A 38 -12.48 -9.10 9.30
CA ASP A 38 -13.36 -8.09 9.88
C ASP A 38 -14.81 -8.45 9.56
N ILE A 39 -15.71 -8.15 10.51
CA ILE A 39 -17.16 -8.25 10.32
C ILE A 39 -17.69 -6.82 10.23
N ILE A 40 -18.23 -6.48 9.08
CA ILE A 40 -18.71 -5.14 8.76
C ILE A 40 -20.22 -5.19 8.63
N LYS A 41 -20.91 -4.43 9.47
CA LYS A 41 -22.36 -4.27 9.45
C LYS A 41 -22.70 -2.88 8.94
N ILE A 42 -23.52 -2.82 7.90
CA ILE A 42 -23.96 -1.57 7.27
C ILE A 42 -25.48 -1.53 7.30
N ILE A 43 -26.04 -0.39 7.67
CA ILE A 43 -27.48 -0.14 7.62
C ILE A 43 -27.72 0.96 6.60
N LYS A 44 -28.80 0.85 5.83
CA LYS A 44 -29.22 1.88 4.88
C LYS A 44 -29.35 3.23 5.59
N PRO A 45 -28.65 4.29 5.16
CA PRO A 45 -28.87 5.63 5.69
C PRO A 45 -30.19 6.20 5.19
N LYS A 46 -30.80 7.10 5.95
CA LYS A 46 -32.01 7.82 5.51
C LYS A 46 -31.73 8.69 4.28
N SER A 47 -30.59 9.36 4.28
CA SER A 47 -30.09 10.19 3.17
C SER A 47 -28.58 10.24 3.20
N ILE A 48 -27.97 10.55 2.07
CA ILE A 48 -26.54 10.86 1.95
C ILE A 48 -26.45 12.27 1.40
N ASN A 49 -25.92 13.18 2.21
CA ASN A 49 -25.75 14.57 1.79
C ASN A 49 -24.56 14.71 0.84
N SER A 50 -24.62 15.68 -0.06
CA SER A 50 -23.47 16.10 -0.86
C SER A 50 -22.32 16.54 0.04
N PHE A 51 -21.10 16.34 -0.41
CA PHE A 51 -19.89 16.68 0.35
C PHE A 51 -18.74 17.02 -0.58
N ASN A 52 -17.82 17.84 -0.06
CA ASN A 52 -16.55 18.12 -0.72
C ASN A 52 -15.49 17.17 -0.21
N LEU A 53 -14.71 16.60 -1.12
CA LEU A 53 -13.66 15.65 -0.83
C LEU A 53 -12.32 16.13 -1.41
N ASN A 54 -11.33 16.34 -0.55
CA ASN A 54 -9.95 16.50 -0.95
C ASN A 54 -9.30 15.12 -1.08
N ILE A 55 -8.92 14.73 -2.30
CA ILE A 55 -8.27 13.44 -2.56
C ILE A 55 -6.76 13.62 -2.40
N PRO A 56 -6.10 12.96 -1.45
CA PRO A 56 -4.65 12.97 -1.33
C PRO A 56 -3.98 12.16 -2.44
N GLY A 57 -2.68 12.36 -2.65
CA GLY A 57 -1.90 11.56 -3.58
C GLY A 57 -1.88 10.08 -3.20
N ASP A 58 -1.76 9.23 -4.21
CA ASP A 58 -1.73 7.78 -4.05
C ASP A 58 -0.32 7.27 -3.76
N ILE A 59 -0.19 6.43 -2.74
CA ILE A 59 1.12 5.83 -2.34
C ILE A 59 1.66 4.87 -3.40
N SER A 60 0.79 4.15 -4.14
CA SER A 60 1.23 3.23 -5.19
C SER A 60 1.85 3.98 -6.36
N SER A 61 1.23 5.08 -6.79
CA SER A 61 1.81 5.98 -7.81
C SER A 61 3.11 6.61 -7.32
N SER A 62 3.15 7.01 -6.04
CA SER A 62 4.34 7.59 -5.42
C SER A 62 5.50 6.59 -5.30
N ALA A 63 5.21 5.29 -5.20
CA ALA A 63 6.23 4.24 -5.05
C ALA A 63 7.21 4.21 -6.24
N PHE A 64 6.76 4.52 -7.45
CA PHE A 64 7.64 4.60 -8.63
C PHE A 64 8.70 5.69 -8.46
N PHE A 65 8.30 6.88 -8.03
CA PHE A 65 9.21 7.99 -7.81
C PHE A 65 10.11 7.76 -6.59
N ILE A 66 9.60 7.12 -5.53
CA ILE A 66 10.37 6.72 -4.36
C ILE A 66 11.50 5.76 -4.79
N VAL A 67 11.16 4.71 -5.54
CA VAL A 67 12.13 3.71 -5.99
C VAL A 67 13.13 4.33 -6.97
N LEU A 68 12.67 5.13 -7.92
CA LEU A 68 13.57 5.87 -8.83
C LEU A 68 14.60 6.69 -8.04
N THR A 69 14.16 7.43 -7.02
CA THR A 69 15.05 8.22 -6.16
C THR A 69 16.02 7.34 -5.37
N LEU A 70 15.56 6.21 -4.84
CA LEU A 70 16.44 5.30 -4.10
C LEU A 70 17.55 4.70 -4.96
N LEU A 71 17.26 4.41 -6.24
CA LEU A 71 18.18 3.78 -7.18
C LEU A 71 19.08 4.77 -7.93
N THR A 72 18.73 6.04 -7.95
CA THR A 72 19.50 7.11 -8.61
C THR A 72 20.49 7.74 -7.63
N LYS A 73 21.78 7.78 -7.98
CA LYS A 73 22.82 8.35 -7.11
C LYS A 73 22.54 9.82 -6.79
N ASN A 74 22.88 10.23 -5.57
CA ASN A 74 22.80 11.63 -5.10
C ASN A 74 21.42 12.29 -5.24
N SER A 75 20.36 11.49 -5.29
CA SER A 75 18.99 11.97 -5.47
C SER A 75 18.28 12.18 -4.15
N LYS A 76 17.40 13.16 -4.12
CA LYS A 76 16.45 13.42 -3.04
C LYS A 76 15.11 13.87 -3.62
N LEU A 77 14.02 13.50 -3.00
CA LEU A 77 12.67 13.83 -3.44
C LEU A 77 11.77 14.11 -2.25
N LEU A 78 10.92 15.10 -2.39
CA LEU A 78 9.82 15.39 -1.49
C LEU A 78 8.50 15.25 -2.25
N ILE A 79 7.65 14.32 -1.80
CA ILE A 79 6.31 14.12 -2.34
C ILE A 79 5.32 14.59 -1.29
N LYS A 80 4.47 15.55 -1.67
CA LYS A 80 3.54 16.18 -0.73
C LYS A 80 2.17 15.51 -0.71
N ASN A 81 1.53 15.55 0.47
CA ASN A 81 0.12 15.22 0.66
C ASN A 81 -0.27 13.81 0.17
N ILE A 82 0.50 12.81 0.54
CA ILE A 82 0.26 11.40 0.18
C ILE A 82 -0.59 10.72 1.24
N ASN A 83 -1.56 9.91 0.81
CA ASN A 83 -2.31 9.03 1.70
C ASN A 83 -1.36 8.00 2.32
N ILE A 84 -1.32 7.98 3.65
CA ILE A 84 -0.51 7.06 4.44
C ILE A 84 -1.38 6.13 5.30
N ASN A 85 -2.50 5.67 4.75
CA ASN A 85 -3.32 4.67 5.41
C ASN A 85 -2.44 3.46 5.78
N PRO A 86 -2.46 3.00 7.05
CA PRO A 86 -1.65 1.86 7.49
C PRO A 86 -1.82 0.59 6.65
N SER A 87 -3.01 0.40 6.06
CA SER A 87 -3.30 -0.73 5.17
C SER A 87 -2.57 -0.66 3.81
N ARG A 88 -1.91 0.47 3.50
CA ARG A 88 -1.18 0.72 2.25
C ARG A 88 0.31 1.02 2.43
N LEU A 89 0.80 1.06 3.67
CA LEU A 89 2.19 1.41 3.97
C LEU A 89 3.19 0.24 3.85
N GLY A 90 2.77 -0.88 3.29
CA GLY A 90 3.65 -2.05 3.13
C GLY A 90 4.91 -1.73 2.36
N VAL A 91 4.81 -1.00 1.26
CA VAL A 91 5.96 -0.61 0.43
C VAL A 91 6.99 0.18 1.24
N ILE A 92 6.58 1.19 2.00
CA ILE A 92 7.49 2.00 2.84
C ILE A 92 8.18 1.13 3.88
N LYS A 93 7.42 0.24 4.54
CA LYS A 93 7.96 -0.66 5.58
C LYS A 93 8.98 -1.65 5.00
N ILE A 94 8.71 -2.22 3.83
CA ILE A 94 9.61 -3.14 3.14
C ILE A 94 10.87 -2.41 2.71
N LEU A 95 10.76 -1.28 2.03
CA LEU A 95 11.90 -0.50 1.57
C LEU A 95 12.80 -0.04 2.74
N ASN A 96 12.20 0.41 3.85
CA ASN A 96 12.97 0.77 5.05
C ASN A 96 13.71 -0.44 5.65
N LYS A 97 13.10 -1.64 5.64
CA LYS A 97 13.80 -2.88 6.06
C LYS A 97 14.95 -3.25 5.12
N MET A 98 14.88 -2.88 3.85
CA MET A 98 15.97 -3.02 2.89
C MET A 98 17.06 -1.95 3.03
N GLY A 99 16.92 -1.02 3.99
CA GLY A 99 17.90 0.02 4.27
C GLY A 99 17.60 1.38 3.64
N ALA A 100 16.43 1.55 3.04
CA ALA A 100 15.99 2.87 2.59
C ALA A 100 15.78 3.80 3.79
N LYS A 101 15.95 5.12 3.56
CA LYS A 101 15.71 6.18 4.55
C LYS A 101 14.54 7.05 4.11
N ILE A 102 13.33 6.51 4.26
CA ILE A 102 12.08 7.18 3.90
C ILE A 102 11.47 7.77 5.17
N LYS A 103 11.25 9.09 5.17
CA LYS A 103 10.68 9.83 6.32
C LYS A 103 9.29 10.33 5.97
N LEU A 104 8.36 10.20 6.92
CA LEU A 104 7.01 10.76 6.87
C LEU A 104 6.96 11.94 7.84
N PHE A 105 6.45 13.06 7.40
CA PHE A 105 6.29 14.26 8.24
C PHE A 105 5.06 15.08 7.79
N ASN A 106 4.75 16.17 8.46
CA ASN A 106 3.52 16.92 8.25
C ASN A 106 2.27 16.03 8.27
N ILE A 107 2.23 15.08 9.22
CA ILE A 107 1.14 14.12 9.32
C ILE A 107 -0.13 14.84 9.71
N LYS A 108 -1.17 14.69 8.89
CA LYS A 108 -2.49 15.27 9.11
C LYS A 108 -3.58 14.26 8.79
N LYS A 109 -4.81 14.58 9.19
CA LYS A 109 -5.98 13.75 8.88
C LYS A 109 -6.87 14.50 7.90
N ILE A 110 -7.11 13.89 6.73
CA ILE A 110 -8.00 14.41 5.69
C ILE A 110 -9.07 13.33 5.45
N ASN A 111 -10.35 13.69 5.56
CA ASN A 111 -11.48 12.78 5.32
C ASN A 111 -11.41 11.46 6.10
N ASN A 112 -11.01 11.52 7.38
CA ASN A 112 -10.75 10.37 8.24
C ASN A 112 -9.53 9.51 7.88
N GLU A 113 -8.77 9.86 6.84
CA GLU A 113 -7.53 9.18 6.47
C GLU A 113 -6.29 9.97 6.87
N LYS A 114 -5.21 9.26 7.20
CA LYS A 114 -3.92 9.88 7.47
C LYS A 114 -3.22 10.24 6.16
N CYS A 115 -2.70 11.45 6.08
CA CYS A 115 -1.88 11.94 4.98
C CYS A 115 -0.58 12.51 5.53
N ALA A 116 0.49 12.44 4.75
CA ALA A 116 1.79 13.01 5.11
C ALA A 116 2.55 13.47 3.87
N ASP A 117 3.60 14.23 4.10
CA ASP A 117 4.65 14.45 3.13
C ASP A 117 5.70 13.33 3.26
N ILE A 118 6.21 12.84 2.14
CA ILE A 118 7.19 11.75 2.08
C ILE A 118 8.51 12.33 1.58
N PHE A 119 9.55 12.25 2.40
CA PHE A 119 10.90 12.55 1.99
C PHE A 119 11.70 11.28 1.79
N VAL A 120 12.34 11.17 0.65
CA VAL A 120 13.22 10.06 0.30
C VAL A 120 14.56 10.59 -0.20
N LYS A 121 15.62 9.89 0.15
CA LYS A 121 16.98 10.15 -0.31
C LYS A 121 17.62 8.85 -0.78
N SER A 122 18.41 8.91 -1.85
CA SER A 122 19.20 7.78 -2.31
C SER A 122 20.13 7.24 -1.22
N VAL A 123 20.35 5.95 -1.22
CA VAL A 123 21.26 5.27 -0.29
C VAL A 123 22.28 4.44 -1.08
N LYS A 124 23.52 4.37 -0.58
CA LYS A 124 24.59 3.63 -1.27
C LYS A 124 24.38 2.12 -1.25
N ASN A 125 23.83 1.59 -0.14
CA ASN A 125 23.76 0.16 0.10
C ASN A 125 22.33 -0.22 0.52
N LEU A 126 21.58 -0.77 -0.39
CA LEU A 126 20.34 -1.50 -0.11
C LEU A 126 20.68 -2.96 0.16
N LYS A 127 19.93 -3.61 1.04
CA LYS A 127 20.15 -5.00 1.47
C LYS A 127 19.02 -5.90 1.01
N GLY A 128 19.34 -7.14 0.69
CA GLY A 128 18.35 -8.20 0.51
C GLY A 128 17.49 -8.37 1.76
N ILE A 129 16.29 -8.92 1.59
CA ILE A 129 15.31 -9.07 2.66
C ILE A 129 14.65 -10.44 2.64
N ASN A 130 14.42 -11.02 3.81
CA ASN A 130 13.38 -12.03 3.98
C ASN A 130 12.07 -11.28 4.32
N CYS A 131 11.25 -11.03 3.29
CA CYS A 131 10.09 -10.17 3.41
C CYS A 131 9.04 -10.78 4.34
N PRO A 132 8.62 -10.08 5.43
CA PRO A 132 7.58 -10.56 6.31
C PRO A 132 6.24 -10.69 5.57
N SER A 133 5.65 -11.87 5.54
CA SER A 133 4.39 -12.14 4.80
C SER A 133 3.18 -11.35 5.31
N ASN A 134 3.21 -10.86 6.55
CA ASN A 134 2.18 -9.98 7.09
C ASN A 134 2.16 -8.57 6.46
N LEU A 135 3.17 -8.21 5.66
CA LEU A 135 3.19 -6.98 4.87
C LEU A 135 2.60 -7.15 3.47
N ASN A 136 2.35 -8.39 3.03
CA ASN A 136 1.94 -8.67 1.66
C ASN A 136 0.67 -7.91 1.24
N SER A 137 -0.41 -8.00 2.02
CA SER A 137 -1.68 -7.34 1.69
C SER A 137 -1.55 -5.81 1.61
N SER A 138 -0.66 -5.22 2.42
CA SER A 138 -0.43 -3.77 2.44
C SER A 138 0.58 -3.28 1.40
N ALA A 139 1.23 -4.18 0.65
CA ALA A 139 2.18 -3.89 -0.42
C ALA A 139 1.84 -4.62 -1.73
N ILE A 140 0.64 -5.19 -1.84
CA ILE A 140 0.31 -6.13 -2.92
C ILE A 140 0.46 -5.52 -4.31
N ASP A 141 0.18 -4.24 -4.47
CA ASP A 141 0.27 -3.57 -5.76
C ASP A 141 1.69 -3.06 -6.07
N GLU A 142 2.56 -2.97 -5.05
CA GLU A 142 3.91 -2.41 -5.18
C GLU A 142 5.01 -3.48 -5.30
N PHE A 143 4.70 -4.78 -5.25
CA PHE A 143 5.74 -5.83 -5.30
C PHE A 143 6.61 -5.75 -6.54
N LEU A 144 6.05 -5.47 -7.72
CA LEU A 144 6.86 -5.38 -8.94
C LEU A 144 7.93 -4.29 -8.85
N ILE A 145 7.59 -3.12 -8.29
CA ILE A 145 8.58 -2.05 -8.11
C ILE A 145 9.56 -2.36 -6.96
N ILE A 146 9.12 -3.11 -5.93
CA ILE A 146 10.00 -3.60 -4.85
C ILE A 146 11.00 -4.61 -5.40
N PHE A 147 10.63 -5.46 -6.36
CA PHE A 147 11.54 -6.42 -7.00
C PHE A 147 12.69 -5.72 -7.72
N LEU A 148 12.47 -4.55 -8.31
CA LEU A 148 13.56 -3.76 -8.91
C LEU A 148 14.56 -3.29 -7.85
N VAL A 149 14.08 -2.91 -6.67
CA VAL A 149 14.95 -2.56 -5.54
C VAL A 149 15.72 -3.80 -5.06
N ALA A 150 15.05 -4.95 -4.97
CA ALA A 150 15.67 -6.22 -4.59
C ALA A 150 16.75 -6.65 -5.58
N ALA A 151 16.53 -6.46 -6.88
CA ALA A 151 17.51 -6.75 -7.94
C ALA A 151 18.78 -5.90 -7.85
N LYS A 152 18.70 -4.70 -7.25
CA LYS A 152 19.84 -3.79 -7.04
C LYS A 152 20.44 -3.87 -5.62
N ALA A 153 19.79 -4.56 -4.71
CA ALA A 153 20.23 -4.71 -3.33
C ALA A 153 21.38 -5.74 -3.21
N LYS A 154 22.22 -5.58 -2.18
CA LYS A 154 23.23 -6.59 -1.85
C LYS A 154 22.58 -7.78 -1.15
N GLY A 155 22.87 -8.99 -1.62
CA GLY A 155 22.36 -10.25 -1.08
C GLY A 155 21.04 -10.69 -1.73
N ILE A 156 20.46 -11.75 -1.19
CA ILE A 156 19.26 -12.40 -1.75
C ILE A 156 18.02 -11.87 -1.04
N SER A 157 16.95 -11.68 -1.80
CA SER A 157 15.64 -11.32 -1.25
C SER A 157 14.65 -12.47 -1.43
N TYR A 158 13.88 -12.76 -0.37
CA TYR A 158 12.86 -13.80 -0.37
C TYR A 158 11.47 -13.18 -0.16
N PHE A 159 10.56 -13.48 -1.08
CA PHE A 159 9.17 -13.05 -1.03
C PHE A 159 8.26 -14.28 -1.05
N LYS A 160 7.55 -14.54 0.05
CA LYS A 160 6.70 -15.73 0.21
C LYS A 160 5.23 -15.34 0.28
N LYS A 161 4.33 -16.26 -0.13
CA LYS A 161 2.87 -16.09 -0.05
C LYS A 161 2.36 -14.87 -0.84
N ILE A 162 2.88 -14.67 -2.05
CA ILE A 162 2.51 -13.58 -2.96
C ILE A 162 1.82 -14.08 -4.25
N SER A 163 1.32 -15.31 -4.25
CA SER A 163 0.62 -15.93 -5.40
C SER A 163 -0.60 -15.12 -5.87
N GLU A 164 -1.21 -14.32 -4.98
CA GLU A 164 -2.31 -13.41 -5.32
C GLU A 164 -1.94 -12.43 -6.45
N LEU A 165 -0.65 -12.12 -6.65
CA LEU A 165 -0.19 -11.30 -7.78
C LEU A 165 -0.50 -11.90 -9.15
N ASN A 166 -0.68 -13.22 -9.24
CA ASN A 166 -1.06 -13.88 -10.49
C ASN A 166 -2.57 -13.90 -10.73
N GLN A 167 -3.37 -13.47 -9.74
CA GLN A 167 -4.84 -13.39 -9.82
C GLN A 167 -5.33 -11.96 -10.08
N LYS A 168 -4.43 -11.04 -10.41
CA LYS A 168 -4.74 -9.67 -10.83
C LYS A 168 -5.16 -9.63 -12.30
N GLU A 169 -5.30 -8.44 -12.88
CA GLU A 169 -5.66 -8.23 -14.30
C GLU A 169 -4.69 -8.92 -15.27
N SER A 170 -3.49 -9.19 -14.81
CA SER A 170 -2.45 -9.97 -15.47
C SER A 170 -1.70 -10.83 -14.44
N PRO A 171 -1.07 -11.95 -14.84
CA PRO A 171 -0.25 -12.76 -13.94
C PRO A 171 1.05 -12.05 -13.60
N ARG A 172 0.95 -11.01 -12.75
CA ARG A 172 2.03 -10.05 -12.47
C ARG A 172 3.31 -10.70 -11.98
N LEU A 173 3.22 -11.73 -11.13
CA LEU A 173 4.41 -12.43 -10.61
C LEU A 173 5.15 -13.15 -11.74
N LYS A 174 4.41 -13.89 -12.60
CA LYS A 174 4.99 -14.61 -13.76
C LYS A 174 5.65 -13.65 -14.75
N ILE A 175 4.96 -12.56 -15.08
CA ILE A 175 5.48 -11.54 -16.02
C ILE A 175 6.69 -10.82 -15.42
N GLY A 176 6.60 -10.42 -14.15
CA GLY A 176 7.69 -9.75 -13.45
C GLY A 176 8.96 -10.60 -13.36
N SER A 177 8.82 -11.90 -13.02
CA SER A 177 9.95 -12.83 -13.00
C SER A 177 10.58 -13.00 -14.39
N LYS A 178 9.75 -13.10 -15.44
CA LYS A 178 10.25 -13.18 -16.83
C LYS A 178 11.07 -11.93 -17.20
N ILE A 179 10.56 -10.74 -16.89
CA ILE A 179 11.26 -9.47 -17.19
C ILE A 179 12.58 -9.39 -16.43
N LEU A 180 12.58 -9.76 -15.13
CA LEU A 180 13.80 -9.75 -14.32
C LEU A 180 14.86 -10.70 -14.89
N ASN A 181 14.47 -11.91 -15.28
CA ASN A 181 15.40 -12.86 -15.92
C ASN A 181 15.94 -12.33 -17.26
N MET A 182 15.11 -11.68 -18.09
CA MET A 182 15.54 -11.07 -19.37
C MET A 182 16.59 -9.99 -19.19
N ILE A 183 16.58 -9.25 -18.08
CA ILE A 183 17.59 -8.23 -17.75
C ILE A 183 18.74 -8.78 -16.89
N GLY A 184 18.89 -10.11 -16.81
CA GLY A 184 20.01 -10.78 -16.13
C GLY A 184 19.87 -10.91 -14.62
N VAL A 185 18.70 -10.64 -14.03
CA VAL A 185 18.45 -10.87 -12.61
C VAL A 185 17.99 -12.31 -12.40
N LYS A 186 18.71 -13.06 -11.57
CA LYS A 186 18.39 -14.45 -11.24
C LYS A 186 17.19 -14.50 -10.28
N VAL A 187 16.07 -15.10 -10.71
CA VAL A 187 14.82 -15.20 -9.96
C VAL A 187 14.39 -16.66 -9.84
#